data_146e5df155ef2110a31ab23342a11deb
#
_entry.id   146e5df155ef2110a31ab23342a11deb
#
_cell.length_a   1.000
_cell.length_b   1.000
_cell.length_c   1.000
_cell.angle_alpha   90.00
_cell.angle_beta   90.00
_cell.angle_gamma   90.00
#
_symmetry.space_group_name_H-M   'P 1'
#
loop_
_entity.id
_entity.type
_entity.pdbx_description
1 polymer ?
#
loop_
_entity_poly.entity_id
_entity_poly.type
_entity_poly.pdbx_seq_one_letter_code
_entity_poly.pdbx_strand_id
1 'polypeptide(L)'
;NDMIHGVLEDENGLLWLGTNRGLIKYNPINGSSHAYFYSAGVQIGEFSDDAYYMCPYTQELFFGGIDGLLYLDKEVQAAPEFYPDILLRKLTVGHTQVVQGDGDYYTDDGKALQLKGTEVSFALSFVVPDFLSGEDIEYSYQLEGYDKDWTSFSSINEASYTGVPAGDYIFKVRYKRDVFDTEYRHFSIPVYILSPWYRSVAAYFVYLVIFLLLLGYVIYLLRKNYLQERMMKTLMGTESCRKSETVYTNRRMLEDFTLIYNYCDQLRAENLSYEQCLEK
;
A
#
# COMPACT_ATOMS: atom_id res chain seq x y z
N ASN A 1 26.28 -36.03 6.87
CA ASN A 1 27.06 -36.53 8.02
C ASN A 1 28.53 -36.31 7.72
N ASP A 2 29.13 -35.33 8.37
CA ASP A 2 30.53 -35.06 8.23
C ASP A 2 31.28 -35.79 9.35
N MET A 3 32.38 -36.42 9.01
CA MET A 3 33.27 -37.09 9.95
C MET A 3 34.26 -36.05 10.49
N ILE A 4 34.43 -35.99 11.79
CA ILE A 4 35.37 -35.09 12.44
C ILE A 4 36.69 -35.86 12.61
N HIS A 5 37.80 -35.33 12.07
CA HIS A 5 39.13 -35.89 12.11
C HIS A 5 40.05 -35.23 13.15
N GLY A 6 39.73 -33.98 13.54
CA GLY A 6 40.51 -33.27 14.55
C GLY A 6 39.71 -32.14 15.17
N VAL A 7 40.02 -31.81 16.41
CA VAL A 7 39.37 -30.74 17.18
C VAL A 7 40.45 -29.92 17.88
N LEU A 8 40.42 -28.60 17.68
CA LEU A 8 41.26 -27.65 18.41
C LEU A 8 40.41 -26.54 18.98
N GLU A 9 40.75 -26.05 20.15
CA GLU A 9 40.08 -24.91 20.80
C GLU A 9 40.96 -23.67 20.62
N ASP A 10 40.33 -22.53 20.27
CA ASP A 10 41.01 -21.24 20.17
C ASP A 10 40.99 -20.47 21.50
N GLU A 11 41.65 -19.31 21.54
CA GLU A 11 41.73 -18.45 22.75
C GLU A 11 40.37 -17.94 23.20
N ASN A 12 39.36 -17.94 22.32
CA ASN A 12 38.01 -17.49 22.60
C ASN A 12 37.04 -18.61 23.07
N GLY A 13 37.61 -19.84 23.19
CA GLY A 13 36.82 -21.02 23.58
C GLY A 13 35.97 -21.58 22.43
N LEU A 14 36.26 -21.19 21.19
CA LEU A 14 35.61 -21.73 20.00
C LEU A 14 36.35 -22.97 19.50
N LEU A 15 35.62 -23.97 19.08
CA LEU A 15 36.18 -25.21 18.57
C LEU A 15 36.31 -25.17 17.06
N TRP A 16 37.49 -25.53 16.56
CA TRP A 16 37.76 -25.70 15.16
C TRP A 16 37.86 -27.19 14.83
N LEU A 17 36.97 -27.62 13.91
CA LEU A 17 36.78 -29.04 13.60
C LEU A 17 37.24 -29.30 12.18
N GLY A 18 38.30 -30.05 12.01
CA GLY A 18 38.71 -30.58 10.68
C GLY A 18 37.80 -31.75 10.28
N THR A 19 37.18 -31.67 9.12
CA THR A 19 36.24 -32.69 8.65
C THR A 19 36.64 -33.24 7.27
N ASN A 20 35.88 -34.23 6.77
CA ASN A 20 36.04 -34.76 5.42
C ASN A 20 35.53 -33.83 4.31
N ARG A 21 35.04 -32.61 4.63
CA ARG A 21 34.51 -31.64 3.65
C ARG A 21 35.06 -30.23 3.80
N GLY A 22 35.81 -29.98 4.84
CA GLY A 22 36.33 -28.66 5.15
C GLY A 22 36.48 -28.43 6.65
N LEU A 23 36.63 -27.18 7.03
CA LEU A 23 36.83 -26.76 8.41
C LEU A 23 35.54 -26.19 8.98
N ILE A 24 35.19 -26.57 10.21
CA ILE A 24 33.99 -26.03 10.90
C ILE A 24 34.46 -25.29 12.16
N LYS A 25 34.05 -24.05 12.31
CA LYS A 25 34.14 -23.29 13.56
C LYS A 25 32.84 -23.50 14.34
N TYR A 26 32.94 -23.85 15.62
CA TYR A 26 31.79 -24.20 16.46
C TYR A 26 31.89 -23.51 17.81
N ASN A 27 30.78 -22.92 18.25
CA ASN A 27 30.66 -22.35 19.59
C ASN A 27 29.92 -23.34 20.52
N PRO A 28 30.61 -23.92 21.50
CA PRO A 28 30.00 -24.90 22.39
C PRO A 28 28.99 -24.30 23.38
N ILE A 29 29.00 -22.97 23.57
CA ILE A 29 28.09 -22.29 24.51
C ILE A 29 26.68 -22.15 23.94
N ASN A 30 26.59 -21.71 22.69
CA ASN A 30 25.30 -21.41 22.05
C ASN A 30 24.93 -22.40 20.93
N GLY A 31 25.84 -23.33 20.58
CA GLY A 31 25.65 -24.33 19.53
C GLY A 31 25.73 -23.79 18.11
N SER A 32 26.12 -22.53 17.91
CA SER A 32 26.30 -21.99 16.55
C SER A 32 27.53 -22.60 15.86
N SER A 33 27.44 -22.77 14.54
CA SER A 33 28.53 -23.30 13.73
C SER A 33 28.60 -22.63 12.37
N HIS A 34 29.82 -22.49 11.87
CA HIS A 34 30.09 -22.01 10.51
C HIS A 34 31.07 -22.93 9.83
N ALA A 35 30.81 -23.29 8.56
CA ALA A 35 31.62 -24.21 7.80
C ALA A 35 32.39 -23.45 6.70
N TYR A 36 33.69 -23.60 6.68
CA TYR A 36 34.59 -23.04 5.68
C TYR A 36 34.94 -24.12 4.66
N PHE A 37 34.56 -23.88 3.41
CA PHE A 37 34.82 -24.78 2.29
C PHE A 37 35.89 -24.22 1.36
N TYR A 38 36.09 -24.87 0.21
CA TYR A 38 37.02 -24.44 -0.82
C TYR A 38 36.84 -22.99 -1.27
N SER A 39 35.63 -22.53 -1.37
CA SER A 39 35.26 -21.13 -1.71
C SER A 39 35.80 -20.11 -0.69
N ALA A 40 35.91 -20.50 0.57
CA ALA A 40 36.46 -19.68 1.66
C ALA A 40 37.98 -19.82 1.82
N GLY A 41 38.67 -20.40 0.85
CA GLY A 41 40.13 -20.55 0.88
C GLY A 41 40.65 -21.81 1.57
N VAL A 42 39.75 -22.65 2.09
CA VAL A 42 40.14 -23.96 2.67
C VAL A 42 40.36 -24.96 1.52
N GLN A 43 41.56 -25.00 1.01
CA GLN A 43 41.95 -25.85 -0.15
C GLN A 43 42.19 -27.33 0.20
N ILE A 44 41.82 -27.74 1.42
CA ILE A 44 41.93 -29.12 1.87
C ILE A 44 40.56 -29.76 1.79
N GLY A 45 40.41 -30.77 0.95
CA GLY A 45 39.14 -31.48 0.74
C GLY A 45 38.80 -32.43 1.90
N GLU A 46 39.79 -33.07 2.48
CA GLU A 46 39.63 -34.01 3.59
C GLU A 46 40.83 -33.89 4.57
N PHE A 47 40.52 -33.67 5.83
CA PHE A 47 41.52 -33.66 6.90
C PHE A 47 41.81 -35.08 7.35
N SER A 48 43.05 -35.30 7.82
CA SER A 48 43.50 -36.60 8.27
C SER A 48 43.35 -36.77 9.77
N ASP A 49 43.05 -37.98 10.22
CA ASP A 49 42.99 -38.32 11.63
C ASP A 49 44.30 -38.00 12.34
N ASP A 50 44.21 -37.44 13.54
CA ASP A 50 45.34 -37.07 14.40
C ASP A 50 46.35 -36.06 13.79
N ALA A 51 46.03 -35.46 12.66
CA ALA A 51 46.87 -34.49 11.98
C ALA A 51 46.50 -33.04 12.33
N TYR A 52 46.48 -32.72 13.59
CA TYR A 52 46.16 -31.37 14.08
C TYR A 52 47.12 -30.97 15.22
N TYR A 53 47.44 -29.69 15.31
CA TYR A 53 48.34 -29.15 16.33
C TYR A 53 48.04 -27.69 16.63
N MET A 54 48.07 -27.32 17.89
CA MET A 54 48.05 -25.95 18.35
C MET A 54 49.41 -25.55 18.88
N CYS A 55 49.98 -24.47 18.35
CA CYS A 55 51.22 -23.94 18.83
C CYS A 55 51.02 -23.24 20.19
N PRO A 56 51.65 -23.69 21.28
CA PRO A 56 51.41 -23.09 22.59
C PRO A 56 52.02 -21.70 22.76
N TYR A 57 52.89 -21.28 21.84
CA TYR A 57 53.55 -19.98 21.89
C TYR A 57 52.83 -18.92 21.04
N THR A 58 52.39 -19.30 19.85
CA THR A 58 51.77 -18.39 18.88
C THR A 58 50.24 -18.53 18.89
N GLN A 59 49.71 -19.61 19.46
CA GLN A 59 48.27 -19.96 19.46
C GLN A 59 47.71 -20.19 18.04
N GLU A 60 48.61 -20.41 17.09
CA GLU A 60 48.22 -20.80 15.74
C GLU A 60 47.74 -22.25 15.71
N LEU A 61 46.69 -22.49 14.91
CA LEU A 61 46.09 -23.80 14.73
C LEU A 61 46.53 -24.40 13.39
N PHE A 62 46.91 -25.66 13.42
CA PHE A 62 47.38 -26.41 12.24
C PHE A 62 46.52 -27.64 12.04
N PHE A 63 46.08 -27.86 10.81
CA PHE A 63 45.31 -29.03 10.40
C PHE A 63 45.91 -29.62 9.14
N GLY A 64 46.32 -30.88 9.21
CA GLY A 64 46.85 -31.64 8.08
C GLY A 64 45.74 -32.43 7.37
N GLY A 65 45.86 -32.54 6.06
CA GLY A 65 44.96 -33.32 5.24
C GLY A 65 45.63 -33.89 4.00
N ILE A 66 44.88 -34.55 3.13
CA ILE A 66 45.36 -35.23 1.94
C ILE A 66 46.10 -34.27 1.01
N ASP A 67 45.59 -33.05 0.87
CA ASP A 67 46.08 -32.08 -0.10
C ASP A 67 47.07 -31.06 0.50
N GLY A 68 47.45 -31.18 1.78
CA GLY A 68 48.39 -30.27 2.40
C GLY A 68 48.13 -29.95 3.87
N LEU A 69 48.60 -28.77 4.27
CA LEU A 69 48.50 -28.24 5.63
C LEU A 69 47.74 -26.91 5.60
N LEU A 70 46.70 -26.83 6.39
CA LEU A 70 46.02 -25.57 6.69
C LEU A 70 46.54 -25.05 8.02
N TYR A 71 46.85 -23.76 8.10
CA TYR A 71 47.11 -23.11 9.37
C TYR A 71 46.23 -21.87 9.50
N LEU A 72 45.83 -21.62 10.72
CA LEU A 72 45.02 -20.46 11.11
C LEU A 72 45.84 -19.63 12.08
N ASP A 73 46.23 -18.43 11.65
CA ASP A 73 46.90 -17.48 12.54
C ASP A 73 45.86 -16.76 13.44
N LYS A 74 46.34 -15.95 14.37
CA LYS A 74 45.46 -15.19 15.28
C LYS A 74 44.60 -14.18 14.57
N GLU A 75 45.05 -13.59 13.46
CA GLU A 75 44.31 -12.59 12.71
C GLU A 75 43.10 -13.23 12.02
N VAL A 76 43.27 -14.45 11.50
CA VAL A 76 42.15 -15.23 10.91
C VAL A 76 41.15 -15.71 11.97
N GLN A 77 41.65 -15.99 13.20
CA GLN A 77 40.79 -16.40 14.31
C GLN A 77 40.00 -15.23 14.92
N ALA A 78 40.52 -14.01 14.81
CA ALA A 78 39.91 -12.81 15.31
C ALA A 78 38.72 -12.36 14.43
N ALA A 79 37.81 -11.63 15.00
CA ALA A 79 36.79 -10.97 14.21
C ALA A 79 37.42 -9.92 13.28
N PRO A 80 36.93 -9.77 12.04
CA PRO A 80 37.50 -8.80 11.10
C PRO A 80 37.33 -7.36 11.64
N GLU A 81 38.45 -6.58 11.62
CA GLU A 81 38.42 -5.19 12.10
C GLU A 81 37.62 -4.24 11.22
N PHE A 82 37.44 -4.57 9.95
CA PHE A 82 36.77 -3.70 8.98
C PHE A 82 35.43 -4.28 8.52
N TYR A 83 34.37 -3.49 8.69
CA TYR A 83 33.03 -3.80 8.20
C TYR A 83 32.65 -2.78 7.13
N PRO A 84 32.54 -3.17 5.84
CA PRO A 84 32.10 -2.27 4.77
C PRO A 84 30.69 -1.74 5.00
N ASP A 85 30.44 -0.54 4.51
CA ASP A 85 29.09 0.04 4.58
C ASP A 85 28.13 -0.66 3.60
N ILE A 86 26.89 -0.77 4.00
CA ILE A 86 25.81 -1.28 3.15
C ILE A 86 25.49 -0.25 2.07
N LEU A 87 25.46 -0.67 0.82
CA LEU A 87 25.08 0.15 -0.31
C LEU A 87 23.69 -0.23 -0.82
N LEU A 88 22.84 0.75 -1.06
CA LEU A 88 21.59 0.56 -1.77
C LEU A 88 21.91 0.38 -3.27
N ARG A 89 21.61 -0.80 -3.81
CA ARG A 89 21.93 -1.17 -5.20
C ARG A 89 20.81 -0.77 -6.16
N LYS A 90 19.56 -1.02 -5.76
CA LYS A 90 18.41 -0.89 -6.66
C LYS A 90 17.15 -0.57 -5.86
N LEU A 91 16.36 0.36 -6.40
CA LEU A 91 14.97 0.58 -6.01
C LEU A 91 14.07 0.15 -7.17
N THR A 92 13.03 -0.62 -6.87
CA THR A 92 11.98 -0.96 -7.83
C THR A 92 10.64 -0.50 -7.24
N VAL A 93 9.86 0.26 -8.00
CA VAL A 93 8.53 0.72 -7.58
C VAL A 93 7.50 0.14 -8.54
N GLY A 94 6.61 -0.70 -8.02
CA GLY A 94 5.73 -1.52 -8.84
C GLY A 94 6.52 -2.44 -9.78
N HIS A 95 6.54 -2.14 -11.05
CA HIS A 95 7.30 -2.90 -12.07
C HIS A 95 8.44 -2.10 -12.70
N THR A 96 8.68 -0.88 -12.24
CA THR A 96 9.67 0.02 -12.81
C THR A 96 10.91 0.07 -11.93
N GLN A 97 12.08 -0.17 -12.55
CA GLN A 97 13.35 0.05 -11.89
C GLN A 97 13.68 1.55 -11.88
N VAL A 98 13.97 2.07 -10.70
CA VAL A 98 14.31 3.47 -10.48
C VAL A 98 15.83 3.63 -10.49
N VAL A 99 16.31 4.65 -11.21
CA VAL A 99 17.71 5.03 -11.19
C VAL A 99 18.01 5.83 -9.93
N GLN A 100 19.15 5.57 -9.30
CA GLN A 100 19.57 6.31 -8.11
C GLN A 100 19.74 7.81 -8.43
N GLY A 101 19.13 8.66 -7.61
CA GLY A 101 19.15 10.11 -7.81
C GLY A 101 18.03 10.62 -8.74
N ASP A 102 17.08 9.79 -9.15
CA ASP A 102 15.89 10.23 -9.86
C ASP A 102 15.02 11.09 -8.90
N GLY A 103 14.88 12.38 -9.21
CA GLY A 103 14.16 13.36 -8.39
C GLY A 103 12.67 13.08 -8.22
N ASP A 104 12.09 12.15 -8.99
CA ASP A 104 10.71 11.69 -8.78
C ASP A 104 10.57 10.71 -7.60
N TYR A 105 11.67 10.03 -7.22
CA TYR A 105 11.69 8.98 -6.21
C TYR A 105 12.69 9.23 -5.06
N TYR A 106 13.55 10.23 -5.20
CA TYR A 106 14.48 10.65 -4.16
C TYR A 106 14.22 12.09 -3.78
N THR A 107 14.50 12.45 -2.53
CA THR A 107 14.53 13.86 -2.12
C THR A 107 15.68 14.60 -2.82
N ASP A 108 15.59 15.94 -2.92
CA ASP A 108 16.57 16.79 -3.61
C ASP A 108 18.01 16.60 -3.10
N ASP A 109 18.17 16.19 -1.84
CA ASP A 109 19.47 15.87 -1.22
C ASP A 109 19.90 14.41 -1.42
N GLY A 110 19.06 13.57 -2.05
CA GLY A 110 19.31 12.14 -2.30
C GLY A 110 19.34 11.25 -1.06
N LYS A 111 18.98 11.80 0.13
CA LYS A 111 19.10 11.09 1.41
C LYS A 111 17.85 10.35 1.85
N ALA A 112 16.73 10.57 1.20
CA ALA A 112 15.48 9.90 1.51
C ALA A 112 14.75 9.47 0.23
N LEU A 113 13.92 8.44 0.36
CA LEU A 113 13.03 7.97 -0.70
C LEU A 113 11.70 8.67 -0.58
N GLN A 114 11.14 9.11 -1.71
CA GLN A 114 9.84 9.75 -1.79
C GLN A 114 8.96 9.00 -2.79
N LEU A 115 7.99 8.24 -2.30
CA LEU A 115 7.08 7.43 -3.11
C LEU A 115 5.69 8.08 -3.13
N LYS A 116 4.97 7.97 -4.25
CA LYS A 116 3.64 8.59 -4.41
C LYS A 116 2.59 7.48 -4.61
N GLY A 117 1.56 7.45 -3.78
CA GLY A 117 0.46 6.48 -3.93
C GLY A 117 -0.38 6.32 -2.66
N THR A 118 -1.49 5.61 -2.77
CA THR A 118 -2.33 5.24 -1.61
C THR A 118 -1.81 4.01 -0.91
N GLU A 119 -1.37 3.04 -1.71
CA GLU A 119 -0.71 1.81 -1.30
C GLU A 119 0.40 1.57 -2.31
N VAL A 120 1.62 1.54 -1.84
CA VAL A 120 2.79 1.45 -2.71
C VAL A 120 3.47 0.09 -2.52
N SER A 121 3.77 -0.53 -3.64
CA SER A 121 4.60 -1.74 -3.67
C SER A 121 5.98 -1.37 -4.18
N PHE A 122 7.01 -1.67 -3.40
CA PHE A 122 8.39 -1.39 -3.76
C PHE A 122 9.33 -2.46 -3.25
N ALA A 123 10.48 -2.59 -3.89
CA ALA A 123 11.55 -3.46 -3.46
C ALA A 123 12.88 -2.71 -3.41
N LEU A 124 13.64 -2.94 -2.37
CA LEU A 124 14.96 -2.38 -2.12
C LEU A 124 15.99 -3.49 -2.16
N SER A 125 16.90 -3.44 -3.10
CA SER A 125 18.06 -4.35 -3.16
C SER A 125 19.29 -3.64 -2.62
N PHE A 126 20.00 -4.29 -1.73
CA PHE A 126 21.17 -3.76 -1.04
C PHE A 126 22.32 -4.75 -1.15
N VAL A 127 23.54 -4.27 -0.96
CA VAL A 127 24.74 -5.08 -1.06
C VAL A 127 25.81 -4.54 -0.12
N VAL A 128 26.57 -5.45 0.46
CA VAL A 128 27.81 -5.13 1.14
C VAL A 128 28.95 -5.44 0.18
N PRO A 129 29.83 -4.48 -0.16
CA PRO A 129 30.95 -4.69 -1.05
C PRO A 129 32.12 -5.40 -0.33
N ASP A 130 31.85 -6.58 0.17
CA ASP A 130 32.82 -7.45 0.81
C ASP A 130 33.18 -8.60 -0.15
N PHE A 131 34.39 -8.57 -0.70
CA PHE A 131 34.86 -9.56 -1.65
C PHE A 131 35.46 -10.78 -0.98
N LEU A 132 35.66 -10.72 0.35
CA LEU A 132 36.25 -11.85 1.12
C LEU A 132 35.18 -12.78 1.66
N SER A 133 34.05 -12.20 2.11
CA SER A 133 32.96 -12.95 2.78
C SER A 133 31.66 -12.98 1.94
N GLY A 134 31.74 -12.70 0.64
CA GLY A 134 30.61 -12.36 -0.22
C GLY A 134 29.43 -13.35 -0.26
N GLU A 135 29.66 -14.65 -0.12
CA GLU A 135 28.60 -15.67 -0.14
C GLU A 135 27.99 -15.95 1.25
N ASP A 136 28.72 -15.61 2.32
CA ASP A 136 28.35 -15.94 3.70
C ASP A 136 27.63 -14.79 4.43
N ILE A 137 27.46 -13.65 3.74
CA ILE A 137 26.79 -12.47 4.34
C ILE A 137 25.30 -12.74 4.49
N GLU A 138 24.84 -12.64 5.72
CA GLU A 138 23.41 -12.68 6.04
C GLU A 138 22.88 -11.31 6.42
N TYR A 139 21.72 -10.98 5.87
CA TYR A 139 21.03 -9.71 6.05
C TYR A 139 19.78 -9.86 6.89
N SER A 140 19.47 -8.83 7.67
CA SER A 140 18.22 -8.68 8.38
C SER A 140 17.75 -7.25 8.18
N TYR A 141 16.50 -7.04 7.85
CA TYR A 141 15.94 -5.73 7.54
C TYR A 141 14.60 -5.52 8.23
N GLN A 142 14.20 -4.26 8.31
CA GLN A 142 12.94 -3.82 8.90
C GLN A 142 12.52 -2.49 8.28
N LEU A 143 11.25 -2.35 7.97
CA LEU A 143 10.62 -1.07 7.67
C LEU A 143 9.95 -0.55 8.94
N GLU A 144 10.65 0.29 9.70
CA GLU A 144 10.15 0.87 10.94
C GLU A 144 8.91 1.72 10.68
N GLY A 145 7.86 1.51 11.45
CA GLY A 145 6.54 2.09 11.25
C GLY A 145 5.57 1.17 10.50
N TYR A 146 6.08 0.12 9.85
CA TYR A 146 5.28 -0.89 9.16
C TYR A 146 5.50 -2.29 9.74
N ASP A 147 6.75 -2.74 9.83
CA ASP A 147 7.12 -4.03 10.41
C ASP A 147 7.14 -3.93 11.93
N LYS A 148 6.69 -4.98 12.61
CA LYS A 148 6.76 -5.08 14.08
C LYS A 148 8.18 -5.37 14.55
N ASP A 149 8.86 -6.29 13.86
CA ASP A 149 10.17 -6.81 14.25
C ASP A 149 11.10 -6.90 13.04
N TRP A 150 12.37 -7.12 13.31
CA TRP A 150 13.37 -7.42 12.29
C TRP A 150 13.11 -8.77 11.64
N THR A 151 13.38 -8.88 10.34
CA THR A 151 13.38 -10.17 9.66
C THR A 151 14.49 -11.06 10.22
N SER A 152 14.31 -12.38 10.12
CA SER A 152 15.39 -13.32 10.40
C SER A 152 16.56 -13.09 9.47
N PHE A 153 17.77 -13.34 9.95
CA PHE A 153 18.96 -13.28 9.10
C PHE A 153 18.87 -14.30 7.97
N SER A 154 19.18 -13.87 6.75
CA SER A 154 19.18 -14.70 5.55
C SER A 154 20.12 -14.12 4.50
N SER A 155 20.54 -14.92 3.52
CA SER A 155 21.34 -14.47 2.37
C SER A 155 20.56 -13.61 1.37
N ILE A 156 19.26 -13.37 1.59
CA ILE A 156 18.44 -12.55 0.72
C ILE A 156 18.81 -11.09 0.90
N ASN A 157 19.27 -10.45 -0.17
CA ASN A 157 19.69 -9.06 -0.22
C ASN A 157 18.67 -8.13 -0.89
N GLU A 158 17.40 -8.51 -0.84
CA GLU A 158 16.29 -7.75 -1.39
C GLU A 158 15.11 -7.76 -0.40
N ALA A 159 14.64 -6.57 -0.02
CA ALA A 159 13.48 -6.36 0.79
C ALA A 159 12.30 -5.95 -0.11
N SER A 160 11.23 -6.73 -0.14
CA SER A 160 10.06 -6.48 -0.95
C SER A 160 8.84 -6.19 -0.08
N TYR A 161 8.21 -5.06 -0.32
CA TYR A 161 7.03 -4.59 0.39
C TYR A 161 5.87 -4.39 -0.58
N THR A 162 4.67 -4.81 -0.18
CA THR A 162 3.46 -4.68 -0.99
C THR A 162 2.35 -4.00 -0.20
N GLY A 163 1.67 -3.05 -0.85
CA GLY A 163 0.51 -2.40 -0.25
C GLY A 163 0.84 -1.55 0.98
N VAL A 164 2.02 -0.91 1.02
CA VAL A 164 2.39 -0.05 2.14
C VAL A 164 1.58 1.23 2.08
N PRO A 165 0.81 1.59 3.14
CA PRO A 165 0.00 2.79 3.15
C PRO A 165 0.84 4.07 3.13
N ALA A 166 0.20 5.20 2.82
CA ALA A 166 0.85 6.50 2.89
C ALA A 166 1.25 6.82 4.34
N GLY A 167 2.47 7.29 4.53
CA GLY A 167 3.07 7.55 5.84
C GLY A 167 4.57 7.77 5.77
N ASP A 168 5.15 8.01 6.93
CA ASP A 168 6.59 8.21 7.11
C ASP A 168 7.19 6.94 7.74
N TYR A 169 8.18 6.38 7.08
CA TYR A 169 8.84 5.14 7.46
C TYR A 169 10.35 5.31 7.46
N ILE A 170 11.06 4.41 8.13
CA ILE A 170 12.51 4.30 8.05
C ILE A 170 12.87 2.87 7.67
N PHE A 171 13.43 2.69 6.47
CA PHE A 171 13.98 1.40 6.09
C PHE A 171 15.34 1.21 6.76
N LYS A 172 15.48 0.12 7.49
CA LYS A 172 16.70 -0.26 8.20
C LYS A 172 17.16 -1.62 7.72
N VAL A 173 18.44 -1.77 7.49
CA VAL A 173 19.06 -3.04 7.17
C VAL A 173 20.36 -3.19 7.95
N ARG A 174 20.64 -4.40 8.37
CA ARG A 174 21.85 -4.78 9.06
C ARG A 174 22.37 -6.09 8.48
N TYR A 175 23.65 -6.33 8.61
CA TYR A 175 24.25 -7.59 8.17
C TYR A 175 25.21 -8.16 9.19
N LYS A 176 25.46 -9.45 9.08
CA LYS A 176 26.55 -10.17 9.72
C LYS A 176 27.27 -11.00 8.66
N ARG A 177 28.55 -11.20 8.85
CA ARG A 177 29.37 -12.04 7.97
C ARG A 177 29.46 -13.48 8.46
N ASP A 178 29.44 -13.63 9.79
CA ASP A 178 29.51 -14.90 10.46
C ASP A 178 28.44 -15.01 11.54
N VAL A 179 28.12 -16.23 11.88
CA VAL A 179 27.21 -16.55 13.00
C VAL A 179 27.79 -16.08 14.34
N PHE A 180 29.10 -15.87 14.40
CA PHE A 180 29.82 -15.40 15.58
C PHE A 180 29.90 -13.88 15.70
N ASP A 181 29.48 -13.12 14.69
CA ASP A 181 29.47 -11.67 14.77
C ASP A 181 28.49 -11.20 15.85
N THR A 182 29.01 -10.43 16.81
CA THR A 182 28.24 -9.83 17.89
C THR A 182 27.84 -8.40 17.57
N GLU A 183 28.58 -7.75 16.68
CA GLU A 183 28.32 -6.37 16.23
C GLU A 183 27.73 -6.36 14.83
N TYR A 184 26.70 -5.53 14.64
CA TYR A 184 26.06 -5.38 13.35
C TYR A 184 26.24 -3.96 12.82
N ARG A 185 26.62 -3.82 11.56
CA ARG A 185 26.55 -2.54 10.87
C ARG A 185 25.12 -2.29 10.40
N HIS A 186 24.70 -1.04 10.56
CA HIS A 186 23.35 -0.61 10.21
C HIS A 186 23.39 0.42 9.09
N PHE A 187 22.50 0.26 8.14
CA PHE A 187 22.16 1.27 7.16
C PHE A 187 20.70 1.67 7.38
N SER A 188 20.40 2.96 7.27
CA SER A 188 19.04 3.45 7.38
C SER A 188 18.76 4.53 6.35
N ILE A 189 17.58 4.47 5.74
CA ILE A 189 17.12 5.48 4.79
C ILE A 189 15.64 5.82 5.09
N PRO A 190 15.28 7.11 5.25
CA PRO A 190 13.89 7.51 5.37
C PRO A 190 13.12 7.22 4.09
N VAL A 191 11.87 6.77 4.25
CA VAL A 191 10.95 6.45 3.15
C VAL A 191 9.64 7.18 3.39
N TYR A 192 9.36 8.19 2.58
CA TYR A 192 8.13 8.98 2.64
C TYR A 192 7.17 8.51 1.57
N ILE A 193 6.00 7.99 1.96
CA ILE A 193 4.94 7.62 1.04
C ILE A 193 3.86 8.70 1.08
N LEU A 194 3.85 9.55 0.05
CA LEU A 194 2.95 10.69 -0.05
C LEU A 194 1.55 10.24 -0.48
N SER A 195 0.54 10.63 0.30
CA SER A 195 -0.84 10.39 -0.09
C SER A 195 -1.22 11.27 -1.30
N PRO A 196 -2.03 10.77 -2.24
CA PRO A 196 -2.54 11.55 -3.35
C PRO A 196 -3.35 12.75 -2.85
N TRP A 197 -3.28 13.88 -3.60
CA TRP A 197 -3.94 15.13 -3.27
C TRP A 197 -5.45 15.00 -3.00
N TYR A 198 -6.13 14.07 -3.68
CA TYR A 198 -7.57 13.81 -3.54
C TYR A 198 -7.96 13.14 -2.21
N ARG A 199 -7.00 12.64 -1.43
CA ARG A 199 -7.20 12.12 -0.06
C ARG A 199 -6.74 13.12 1.02
N SER A 200 -6.33 14.31 0.64
CA SER A 200 -5.97 15.35 1.61
C SER A 200 -7.21 15.89 2.33
N VAL A 201 -7.04 16.42 3.52
CA VAL A 201 -8.11 17.08 4.30
C VAL A 201 -8.77 18.20 3.49
N ALA A 202 -7.99 18.94 2.70
CA ALA A 202 -8.49 19.98 1.81
C ALA A 202 -9.43 19.41 0.72
N ALA A 203 -9.10 18.24 0.15
CA ALA A 203 -9.95 17.60 -0.85
C ALA A 203 -11.30 17.16 -0.26
N TYR A 204 -11.33 16.62 0.93
CA TYR A 204 -12.58 16.26 1.61
C TYR A 204 -13.45 17.49 1.87
N PHE A 205 -12.85 18.63 2.23
CA PHE A 205 -13.60 19.88 2.38
C PHE A 205 -14.24 20.33 1.06
N VAL A 206 -13.50 20.26 -0.06
CA VAL A 206 -14.02 20.56 -1.39
C VAL A 206 -15.18 19.62 -1.76
N TYR A 207 -15.04 18.31 -1.49
CA TYR A 207 -16.10 17.33 -1.75
C TYR A 207 -17.35 17.63 -0.93
N LEU A 208 -17.21 18.04 0.34
CA LEU A 208 -18.34 18.46 1.18
C LEU A 208 -19.07 19.67 0.58
N VAL A 209 -18.33 20.69 0.14
CA VAL A 209 -18.93 21.89 -0.49
C VAL A 209 -19.67 21.52 -1.77
N ILE A 210 -19.09 20.71 -2.64
CA ILE A 210 -19.76 20.24 -3.87
C ILE A 210 -21.02 19.46 -3.53
N PHE A 211 -20.98 18.59 -2.53
CA PHE A 211 -22.15 17.82 -2.07
C PHE A 211 -23.27 18.74 -1.58
N LEU A 212 -22.96 19.76 -0.79
CA LEU A 212 -23.96 20.73 -0.30
C LEU A 212 -24.59 21.55 -1.44
N LEU A 213 -23.79 21.95 -2.43
CA LEU A 213 -24.29 22.65 -3.62
C LEU A 213 -25.23 21.77 -4.44
N LEU A 214 -24.88 20.51 -4.65
CA LEU A 214 -25.73 19.54 -5.34
C LEU A 214 -27.05 19.31 -4.57
N LEU A 215 -26.97 19.16 -3.26
CA LEU A 215 -28.15 19.00 -2.40
C LEU A 215 -29.05 20.23 -2.49
N GLY A 216 -28.49 21.43 -2.41
CA GLY A 216 -29.22 22.70 -2.58
C GLY A 216 -29.90 22.81 -3.96
N TYR A 217 -29.19 22.38 -5.01
CA TYR A 217 -29.76 22.35 -6.37
C TYR A 217 -30.92 21.36 -6.49
N VAL A 218 -30.81 20.18 -5.92
CA VAL A 218 -31.91 19.19 -5.90
C VAL A 218 -33.10 19.74 -5.15
N ILE A 219 -32.89 20.36 -3.97
CA ILE A 219 -33.97 20.99 -3.21
C ILE A 219 -34.62 22.13 -4.03
N TYR A 220 -33.84 22.94 -4.76
CA TYR A 220 -34.34 23.97 -5.65
C TYR A 220 -35.24 23.38 -6.74
N LEU A 221 -34.82 22.30 -7.41
CA LEU A 221 -35.62 21.62 -8.43
C LEU A 221 -36.92 21.05 -7.87
N LEU A 222 -36.89 20.41 -6.71
CA LEU A 222 -38.06 19.88 -6.05
C LEU A 222 -39.06 21.00 -5.69
N ARG A 223 -38.57 22.13 -5.15
CA ARG A 223 -39.43 23.30 -4.88
C ARG A 223 -40.03 23.89 -6.14
N LYS A 224 -39.22 24.00 -7.22
CA LYS A 224 -39.72 24.49 -8.52
C LYS A 224 -40.84 23.60 -9.07
N ASN A 225 -40.66 22.29 -9.06
CA ASN A 225 -41.67 21.34 -9.51
C ASN A 225 -42.92 21.39 -8.65
N TYR A 226 -42.77 21.47 -7.33
CA TYR A 226 -43.89 21.60 -6.40
C TYR A 226 -44.71 22.90 -6.62
N LEU A 227 -44.03 24.02 -6.87
CA LEU A 227 -44.66 25.29 -7.18
C LEU A 227 -45.42 25.24 -8.54
N GLN A 228 -44.84 24.59 -9.56
CA GLN A 228 -45.48 24.39 -10.86
C GLN A 228 -46.77 23.54 -10.73
N GLU A 229 -46.71 22.44 -9.98
CA GLU A 229 -47.90 21.63 -9.73
C GLU A 229 -49.01 22.41 -8.99
N ARG A 230 -48.63 23.22 -8.00
CA ARG A 230 -49.62 24.09 -7.33
C ARG A 230 -50.23 25.10 -8.28
N MET A 231 -49.44 25.79 -9.10
CA MET A 231 -49.95 26.73 -10.11
C MET A 231 -50.88 26.05 -11.12
N MET A 232 -50.51 24.85 -11.60
CA MET A 232 -51.37 24.09 -12.52
C MET A 232 -52.69 23.68 -11.86
N LYS A 233 -52.68 23.23 -10.60
CA LYS A 233 -53.93 22.91 -9.86
C LYS A 233 -54.81 24.14 -9.64
N THR A 234 -54.20 25.29 -9.36
CA THR A 234 -54.95 26.54 -9.19
C THR A 234 -55.58 27.01 -10.53
N LEU A 235 -54.83 26.92 -11.64
CA LEU A 235 -55.32 27.25 -12.98
C LEU A 235 -56.47 26.31 -13.41
N MET A 236 -56.30 25.00 -13.21
CA MET A 236 -57.35 24.02 -13.51
C MET A 236 -58.59 24.21 -12.65
N GLY A 237 -58.41 24.58 -11.36
CA GLY A 237 -59.54 24.93 -10.47
C GLY A 237 -60.29 26.16 -10.94
N THR A 238 -59.60 27.21 -11.40
CA THR A 238 -60.20 28.42 -11.96
C THR A 238 -60.87 28.17 -13.31
N GLU A 239 -60.32 27.34 -14.19
CA GLU A 239 -60.98 26.94 -15.44
C GLU A 239 -62.17 26.06 -15.22
N SER A 240 -62.15 25.17 -14.26
CA SER A 240 -63.30 24.35 -13.87
C SER A 240 -64.44 25.24 -13.31
N CYS A 241 -64.11 26.21 -12.45
CA CYS A 241 -65.09 27.20 -11.94
C CYS A 241 -65.68 28.06 -13.08
N ARG A 242 -64.85 28.52 -14.00
CA ARG A 242 -65.27 29.32 -15.16
C ARG A 242 -66.14 28.50 -16.11
N LYS A 243 -65.88 27.25 -16.35
CA LYS A 243 -66.74 26.32 -17.11
C LYS A 243 -68.09 26.08 -16.43
N SER A 244 -68.09 25.88 -15.11
CA SER A 244 -69.35 25.71 -14.38
C SER A 244 -70.18 26.95 -14.39
N GLU A 245 -69.60 28.14 -14.33
CA GLU A 245 -70.27 29.43 -14.39
C GLU A 245 -70.92 29.73 -15.80
N THR A 246 -70.17 29.38 -16.86
CA THR A 246 -70.63 29.46 -18.26
C THR A 246 -71.82 28.50 -18.52
N VAL A 247 -71.70 27.26 -17.99
CA VAL A 247 -72.81 26.28 -18.11
C VAL A 247 -74.06 26.74 -17.34
N TYR A 248 -73.88 27.33 -16.16
CA TYR A 248 -74.97 27.84 -15.37
C TYR A 248 -75.66 29.03 -16.02
N THR A 249 -74.88 29.97 -16.58
CA THR A 249 -75.44 31.13 -17.33
C THR A 249 -76.18 30.71 -18.61
N ASN A 250 -75.62 29.74 -19.34
CA ASN A 250 -76.27 29.19 -20.54
C ASN A 250 -77.59 28.45 -20.20
N ARG A 251 -77.64 27.73 -19.09
CA ARG A 251 -78.85 27.05 -18.63
C ARG A 251 -79.90 28.02 -18.24
N ARG A 252 -79.54 29.10 -17.55
CA ARG A 252 -80.48 30.16 -17.17
C ARG A 252 -80.99 30.90 -18.38
N MET A 253 -80.17 31.21 -19.38
CA MET A 253 -80.62 31.76 -20.66
C MET A 253 -81.60 30.85 -21.39
N LEU A 254 -81.36 29.53 -21.39
CA LEU A 254 -82.28 28.57 -22.00
C LEU A 254 -83.63 28.49 -21.27
N GLU A 255 -83.65 28.59 -19.95
CA GLU A 255 -84.87 28.66 -19.15
C GLU A 255 -85.62 29.94 -19.43
N ASP A 256 -84.94 31.08 -19.54
CA ASP A 256 -85.57 32.37 -19.89
C ASP A 256 -86.13 32.36 -21.32
N PHE A 257 -85.42 31.79 -22.28
CA PHE A 257 -85.86 31.58 -23.67
C PHE A 257 -87.08 30.65 -23.70
N THR A 258 -87.20 29.64 -22.92
CA THR A 258 -88.34 28.73 -22.84
C THR A 258 -89.51 29.39 -22.26
N LEU A 259 -89.35 30.25 -21.27
CA LEU A 259 -90.39 31.07 -20.66
C LEU A 259 -90.98 32.08 -21.66
N ILE A 260 -90.10 32.78 -22.38
CA ILE A 260 -90.50 33.73 -23.43
C ILE A 260 -91.23 32.99 -24.55
N TYR A 261 -90.73 31.85 -24.98
CA TYR A 261 -91.41 31.05 -26.01
C TYR A 261 -92.80 30.60 -25.58
N ASN A 262 -92.95 30.07 -24.37
CA ASN A 262 -94.25 29.67 -23.82
C ASN A 262 -95.17 30.85 -23.70
N TYR A 263 -94.64 32.03 -23.33
CA TYR A 263 -95.47 33.26 -23.26
C TYR A 263 -95.91 33.72 -24.65
N CYS A 264 -95.03 33.66 -25.66
CA CYS A 264 -95.41 33.94 -27.05
C CYS A 264 -96.47 32.99 -27.62
N ASP A 265 -96.32 31.67 -27.25
CA ASP A 265 -97.33 30.66 -27.66
C ASP A 265 -98.70 30.87 -26.99
N GLN A 266 -98.72 31.27 -25.71
CA GLN A 266 -99.94 31.68 -25.06
C GLN A 266 -100.61 32.89 -25.74
N LEU A 267 -99.85 33.93 -26.02
CA LEU A 267 -100.35 35.09 -26.75
C LEU A 267 -100.86 34.74 -28.15
N ARG A 268 -100.21 33.80 -28.82
CA ARG A 268 -100.64 33.30 -30.14
C ARG A 268 -101.99 32.54 -30.04
N ALA A 269 -102.14 31.73 -28.99
CA ALA A 269 -103.37 31.02 -28.73
C ALA A 269 -104.51 31.98 -28.36
N GLU A 270 -104.28 33.04 -27.56
CA GLU A 270 -105.24 34.08 -27.23
C GLU A 270 -105.65 34.90 -28.46
N ASN A 271 -104.66 35.25 -29.36
CA ASN A 271 -104.98 35.94 -30.59
C ASN A 271 -105.82 35.08 -31.55
N LEU A 272 -105.57 33.79 -31.67
CA LEU A 272 -106.36 32.84 -32.43
C LEU A 272 -107.75 32.71 -31.87
N SER A 273 -107.98 32.76 -30.55
CA SER A 273 -109.29 32.80 -29.89
C SER A 273 -110.04 34.10 -30.15
N TYR A 274 -109.29 35.22 -30.26
CA TYR A 274 -109.84 36.53 -30.61
C TYR A 274 -110.36 36.65 -32.04
N GLU A 275 -109.57 36.08 -32.98
CA GLU A 275 -109.96 36.02 -34.41
C GLU A 275 -111.17 35.13 -34.62
N GLN A 276 -111.27 34.00 -33.91
CA GLN A 276 -112.46 33.13 -33.95
C GLN A 276 -113.71 33.76 -33.31
N CYS A 277 -113.59 34.74 -32.38
CA CYS A 277 -114.72 35.50 -31.82
C CYS A 277 -115.17 36.63 -32.75
N LEU A 278 -114.40 37.15 -33.68
CA LEU A 278 -114.70 38.16 -34.64
C LEU A 278 -115.47 37.65 -35.90
N GLU A 279 -115.39 36.31 -36.16
CA GLU A 279 -116.08 35.64 -37.26
C GLU A 279 -117.46 35.08 -36.91
N LYS A 280 -117.92 35.27 -35.70
CA LYS A 280 -119.31 34.97 -35.28
C LYS A 280 -120.11 36.26 -35.10
#